data_e86851216c1a3cbcc0bc31bb2b6cdfee
#
_entry.id   e86851216c1a3cbcc0bc31bb2b6cdfee
#
_cell.length_a   1.000
_cell.length_b   1.000
_cell.length_c   1.000
_cell.angle_alpha   90.00
_cell.angle_beta   90.00
_cell.angle_gamma   90.00
#
_symmetry.space_group_name_H-M   'P 1'
#
loop_
_entity.id
_entity.type
_entity.pdbx_description
1 polymer ?
#
loop_
_entity_poly.entity_id
_entity_poly.type
_entity_poly.pdbx_seq_one_letter_code
_entity_poly.pdbx_strand_id
1 'polypeptide(L)'
;MNLAGKTFAVWGLTFKPKTNDMRMSPAITIINFLLEFGAKVKAFDPKGFEQAKNIWGDKITYAKNSYDALEGADCLLLLTEWNEFRRPDFDKVKELMKSPIIFDGRNQYDGDRLIQRGFEYSCVGKRFK
;
A
#
# COMPACT_ATOMS: atom_id res chain seq x y z
N MET A 1 -15.39 -11.54 -6.37
CA MET A 1 -14.83 -10.55 -5.42
C MET A 1 -15.24 -9.15 -5.86
N ASN A 2 -15.89 -8.41 -5.00
CA ASN A 2 -16.34 -7.05 -5.33
C ASN A 2 -15.50 -6.02 -4.58
N LEU A 3 -14.66 -5.30 -5.31
CA LEU A 3 -13.81 -4.25 -4.77
C LEU A 3 -14.33 -2.84 -5.07
N ALA A 4 -15.46 -2.74 -5.74
CA ALA A 4 -16.04 -1.46 -6.13
C ALA A 4 -16.27 -0.57 -4.91
N GLY A 5 -15.80 0.66 -4.98
CA GLY A 5 -15.93 1.63 -3.89
C GLY A 5 -14.93 1.47 -2.75
N LYS A 6 -14.10 0.42 -2.76
CA LYS A 6 -13.04 0.26 -1.76
C LYS A 6 -11.82 1.09 -2.15
N THR A 7 -11.15 1.66 -1.16
CA THR A 7 -9.94 2.45 -1.37
C THR A 7 -8.74 1.70 -0.80
N PHE A 8 -7.73 1.51 -1.64
CA PHE A 8 -6.49 0.86 -1.24
C PHE A 8 -5.37 1.89 -1.18
N ALA A 9 -4.75 2.00 -0.02
CA ALA A 9 -3.51 2.75 0.12
C ALA A 9 -2.36 1.86 -0.32
N VAL A 10 -1.50 2.37 -1.19
CA VAL A 10 -0.35 1.61 -1.68
C VAL A 10 0.91 2.34 -1.27
N TRP A 11 1.74 1.67 -0.49
CA TRP A 11 3.06 2.16 -0.11
C TRP A 11 4.11 1.43 -0.93
N GLY A 12 4.69 2.16 -1.88
CA GLY A 12 5.74 1.63 -2.73
C GLY A 12 5.25 1.25 -4.11
N LEU A 13 5.85 1.87 -5.11
CA LEU A 13 5.51 1.64 -6.52
C LEU A 13 6.69 1.06 -7.29
N THR A 14 7.90 1.09 -6.72
CA THR A 14 9.11 0.65 -7.39
C THR A 14 9.47 -0.77 -6.98
N PHE A 15 10.22 -1.46 -7.84
CA PHE A 15 10.66 -2.83 -7.55
C PHE A 15 11.69 -2.86 -6.43
N LYS A 16 12.67 -1.94 -6.46
CA LYS A 16 13.73 -1.88 -5.47
C LYS A 16 13.66 -0.56 -4.71
N PRO A 17 13.82 -0.59 -3.36
CA PRO A 17 13.90 0.65 -2.59
C PRO A 17 15.07 1.52 -3.07
N LYS A 18 14.92 2.84 -2.88
CA LYS A 18 15.95 3.83 -3.21
C LYS A 18 16.19 3.98 -4.71
N THR A 19 15.26 3.51 -5.54
CA THR A 19 15.30 3.67 -6.99
C THR A 19 13.91 4.06 -7.48
N ASN A 20 13.85 4.62 -8.68
CA ASN A 20 12.60 4.94 -9.35
C ASN A 20 12.28 3.98 -10.49
N ASP A 21 12.95 2.83 -10.55
CA ASP A 21 12.74 1.85 -11.62
C ASP A 21 11.50 1.00 -11.30
N MET A 22 10.47 1.13 -12.14
CA MET A 22 9.21 0.42 -11.98
C MET A 22 9.01 -0.71 -12.98
N ARG A 23 9.97 -0.97 -13.87
CA ARG A 23 9.74 -1.89 -14.99
C ARG A 23 9.33 -3.30 -14.57
N MET A 24 9.83 -3.79 -13.45
CA MET A 24 9.52 -5.12 -12.93
C MET A 24 8.77 -5.06 -11.61
N SER A 25 8.12 -3.94 -11.33
CA SER A 25 7.45 -3.74 -10.04
C SER A 25 6.20 -4.61 -9.91
N PRO A 26 6.06 -5.35 -8.80
CA PRO A 26 4.80 -6.03 -8.50
C PRO A 26 3.61 -5.08 -8.40
N ALA A 27 3.87 -3.81 -8.08
CA ALA A 27 2.81 -2.82 -7.96
C ALA A 27 2.03 -2.66 -9.26
N ILE A 28 2.68 -2.81 -10.41
CA ILE A 28 1.98 -2.68 -11.70
C ILE A 28 0.86 -3.71 -11.80
N THR A 29 1.16 -4.97 -11.57
CA THR A 29 0.17 -6.04 -11.63
C THR A 29 -0.94 -5.85 -10.61
N ILE A 30 -0.57 -5.51 -9.38
CA ILE A 30 -1.53 -5.39 -8.28
C ILE A 30 -2.45 -4.20 -8.51
N ILE A 31 -1.91 -3.04 -8.86
CA ILE A 31 -2.73 -1.84 -9.09
C ILE A 31 -3.66 -2.04 -10.27
N ASN A 32 -3.17 -2.62 -11.36
CA ASN A 32 -4.03 -2.89 -12.51
C ASN A 32 -5.18 -3.83 -12.16
N PHE A 33 -4.90 -4.85 -11.35
CA PHE A 33 -5.94 -5.74 -10.85
C PHE A 33 -6.98 -5.00 -10.03
N LEU A 34 -6.55 -4.14 -9.12
CA LEU A 34 -7.48 -3.38 -8.27
C LEU A 34 -8.35 -2.46 -9.10
N LEU A 35 -7.77 -1.78 -10.08
CA LEU A 35 -8.53 -0.87 -10.95
C LEU A 35 -9.54 -1.64 -11.80
N GLU A 36 -9.17 -2.81 -12.29
CA GLU A 36 -10.07 -3.66 -13.08
C GLU A 36 -11.31 -4.06 -12.29
N PHE A 37 -11.16 -4.29 -10.98
CA PHE A 37 -12.27 -4.68 -10.13
C PHE A 37 -12.99 -3.49 -9.47
N GLY A 38 -12.71 -2.28 -9.93
CA GLY A 38 -13.46 -1.09 -9.51
C GLY A 38 -12.97 -0.43 -8.22
N ALA A 39 -11.83 -0.86 -7.70
CA ALA A 39 -11.25 -0.24 -6.50
C ALA A 39 -10.62 1.11 -6.81
N LYS A 40 -10.53 1.95 -5.80
CA LYS A 40 -9.76 3.19 -5.87
C LYS A 40 -8.38 2.95 -5.28
N VAL A 41 -7.37 3.58 -5.87
CA VAL A 41 -5.99 3.44 -5.40
C VAL A 41 -5.43 4.81 -5.07
N LYS A 42 -4.85 4.92 -3.87
CA LYS A 42 -4.15 6.11 -3.43
C LYS A 42 -2.74 5.69 -3.04
N ALA A 43 -1.75 6.13 -3.81
CA ALA A 43 -0.40 5.58 -3.74
C ALA A 43 0.60 6.61 -3.24
N PHE A 44 1.61 6.12 -2.54
CA PHE A 44 2.78 6.92 -2.18
C PHE A 44 4.05 6.13 -2.40
N ASP A 45 5.03 6.79 -3.04
CA ASP A 45 6.39 6.27 -3.21
C ASP A 45 7.34 7.46 -3.20
N PRO A 46 8.45 7.40 -2.44
CA PRO A 46 9.37 8.54 -2.38
C PRO A 46 10.01 8.91 -3.72
N LYS A 47 10.07 7.99 -4.68
CA LYS A 47 10.79 8.18 -5.94
C LYS A 47 10.03 7.82 -7.20
N GLY A 48 8.91 7.11 -7.09
CA GLY A 48 8.28 6.47 -8.24
C GLY A 48 7.15 7.25 -8.91
N PHE A 49 6.84 8.46 -8.49
CA PHE A 49 5.64 9.16 -8.97
C PHE A 49 5.66 9.46 -10.46
N GLU A 50 6.79 9.93 -10.98
CA GLU A 50 6.84 10.32 -12.39
C GLU A 50 6.57 9.13 -13.30
N GLN A 51 7.19 8.00 -13.02
CA GLN A 51 6.97 6.79 -13.79
C GLN A 51 5.56 6.27 -13.62
N ALA A 52 5.02 6.34 -12.41
CA ALA A 52 3.64 5.93 -12.14
C ALA A 52 2.64 6.78 -12.93
N LYS A 53 2.86 8.07 -13.01
CA LYS A 53 2.00 8.96 -13.78
C LYS A 53 2.02 8.63 -15.27
N ASN A 54 3.15 8.15 -15.78
CA ASN A 54 3.22 7.70 -17.16
C ASN A 54 2.42 6.43 -17.42
N ILE A 55 2.29 5.58 -16.40
CA ILE A 55 1.55 4.31 -16.52
C ILE A 55 0.05 4.51 -16.32
N TRP A 56 -0.32 5.21 -15.24
CA TRP A 56 -1.74 5.30 -14.84
C TRP A 56 -2.38 6.66 -15.02
N GLY A 57 -1.56 7.74 -15.17
CA GLY A 57 -2.11 9.08 -15.31
C GLY A 57 -2.96 9.43 -14.10
N ASP A 58 -4.22 9.79 -14.35
CA ASP A 58 -5.18 10.14 -13.30
C ASP A 58 -6.08 8.98 -12.88
N LYS A 59 -5.74 7.75 -13.26
CA LYS A 59 -6.50 6.57 -12.85
C LYS A 59 -6.31 6.24 -11.38
N ILE A 60 -5.21 6.69 -10.79
CA ILE A 60 -4.95 6.56 -9.35
C ILE A 60 -4.66 7.93 -8.76
N THR A 61 -4.73 8.02 -7.43
CA THR A 61 -4.41 9.24 -6.70
C THR A 61 -3.00 9.14 -6.14
N TYR A 62 -2.24 10.22 -6.20
CA TYR A 62 -0.87 10.28 -5.70
C TYR A 62 -0.86 11.09 -4.41
N ALA A 63 -0.49 10.44 -3.30
CA ALA A 63 -0.51 11.06 -2.00
C ALA A 63 0.70 11.98 -1.79
N LYS A 64 0.53 12.99 -0.95
CA LYS A 64 1.60 13.95 -0.62
C LYS A 64 2.67 13.32 0.25
N ASN A 65 2.29 12.39 1.10
CA ASN A 65 3.20 11.67 1.99
C ASN A 65 2.57 10.32 2.32
N SER A 66 3.31 9.49 3.07
CA SER A 66 2.85 8.13 3.37
C SER A 66 1.52 8.11 4.14
N TYR A 67 1.35 9.01 5.10
CA TYR A 67 0.13 9.03 5.91
C TYR A 67 -1.07 9.60 5.15
N ASP A 68 -0.83 10.55 4.25
CA ASP A 68 -1.90 11.06 3.39
C ASP A 68 -2.54 9.93 2.56
N ALA A 69 -1.73 8.96 2.13
CA ALA A 69 -2.25 7.81 1.40
C ALA A 69 -3.22 6.96 2.21
N LEU A 70 -3.07 6.96 3.53
CA LEU A 70 -3.87 6.13 4.43
C LEU A 70 -5.24 6.72 4.72
N GLU A 71 -5.43 8.00 4.54
CA GLU A 71 -6.65 8.68 4.96
C GLU A 71 -7.87 8.10 4.23
N GLY A 72 -8.78 7.51 4.99
CA GLY A 72 -9.98 6.89 4.43
C GLY A 72 -9.77 5.58 3.73
N ALA A 73 -8.57 4.98 3.82
CA ALA A 73 -8.29 3.72 3.13
C ALA A 73 -8.94 2.53 3.83
N ASP A 74 -9.41 1.60 3.02
CA ASP A 74 -9.95 0.34 3.51
C ASP A 74 -8.86 -0.70 3.76
N CYS A 75 -7.73 -0.59 3.07
CA CYS A 75 -6.62 -1.52 3.21
C CYS A 75 -5.32 -0.82 2.85
N LEU A 76 -4.23 -1.16 3.55
CA LEU A 76 -2.88 -0.73 3.21
C LEU A 76 -2.12 -1.88 2.58
N LEU A 77 -1.55 -1.64 1.41
CA LEU A 77 -0.68 -2.59 0.73
C LEU A 77 0.76 -2.08 0.79
N LEU A 78 1.64 -2.84 1.45
CA LEU A 78 3.07 -2.53 1.48
C LEU A 78 3.76 -3.35 0.40
N LEU A 79 4.24 -2.69 -0.65
CA LEU A 79 4.80 -3.36 -1.82
C LEU A 79 6.29 -3.14 -2.02
N THR A 80 6.88 -2.18 -1.32
CA THR A 80 8.31 -1.85 -1.42
C THR A 80 8.88 -1.55 -0.03
N GLU A 81 10.14 -1.91 0.18
CA GLU A 81 10.81 -1.83 1.48
C GLU A 81 11.53 -0.49 1.71
N TRP A 82 10.91 0.65 1.41
CA TRP A 82 11.52 1.93 1.75
C TRP A 82 11.67 2.07 3.26
N ASN A 83 12.77 2.66 3.71
CA ASN A 83 13.04 2.83 5.14
C ASN A 83 11.91 3.54 5.87
N GLU A 84 11.30 4.55 5.24
CA GLU A 84 10.22 5.29 5.88
C GLU A 84 8.95 4.46 6.12
N PHE A 85 8.84 3.29 5.47
CA PHE A 85 7.70 2.39 5.68
C PHE A 85 7.95 1.36 6.77
N ARG A 86 9.18 1.25 7.28
CA ARG A 86 9.54 0.16 8.22
C ARG A 86 8.90 0.31 9.58
N ARG A 87 8.86 1.53 10.09
CA ARG A 87 8.38 1.79 11.45
C ARG A 87 7.42 2.97 11.47
N PRO A 88 6.28 2.83 10.82
CA PRO A 88 5.28 3.89 10.89
C PRO A 88 4.70 3.98 12.29
N ASP A 89 4.08 5.11 12.58
CA ASP A 89 3.28 5.24 13.79
C ASP A 89 1.97 4.49 13.57
N PHE A 90 1.88 3.26 14.08
CA PHE A 90 0.73 2.39 13.83
C PHE A 90 -0.55 2.91 14.50
N ASP A 91 -0.45 3.69 15.55
CA ASP A 91 -1.63 4.34 16.12
C ASP A 91 -2.21 5.35 15.14
N LYS A 92 -1.34 6.12 14.49
CA LYS A 92 -1.76 7.06 13.46
C LYS A 92 -2.29 6.35 12.22
N VAL A 93 -1.65 5.25 11.82
CA VAL A 93 -2.12 4.42 10.71
C VAL A 93 -3.56 3.97 10.97
N LYS A 94 -3.82 3.43 12.14
CA LYS A 94 -5.14 2.94 12.50
C LYS A 94 -6.18 4.06 12.56
N GLU A 95 -5.79 5.22 13.05
CA GLU A 95 -6.67 6.38 13.15
C GLU A 95 -7.08 6.91 11.78
N LEU A 96 -6.15 6.96 10.83
CA LEU A 96 -6.39 7.51 9.49
C LEU A 96 -7.19 6.58 8.60
N MET A 97 -7.00 5.27 8.74
CA MET A 97 -7.65 4.29 7.90
C MET A 97 -9.09 4.06 8.31
N LYS A 98 -9.93 3.78 7.32
CA LYS A 98 -11.32 3.39 7.56
C LYS A 98 -11.42 2.02 8.20
N SER A 99 -10.55 1.10 7.80
CA SER A 99 -10.48 -0.25 8.35
C SER A 99 -9.01 -0.61 8.60
N PRO A 100 -8.68 -1.25 9.74
CA PRO A 100 -7.29 -1.52 10.08
C PRO A 100 -6.78 -2.82 9.43
N ILE A 101 -6.70 -2.80 8.11
CA ILE A 101 -6.31 -3.97 7.33
C ILE A 101 -4.99 -3.68 6.62
N ILE A 102 -3.98 -4.53 6.85
CA ILE A 102 -2.66 -4.39 6.23
C ILE A 102 -2.29 -5.68 5.50
N PHE A 103 -1.92 -5.55 4.22
CA PHE A 103 -1.26 -6.61 3.49
C PHE A 103 0.21 -6.23 3.27
N ASP A 104 1.10 -7.00 3.87
CA ASP A 104 2.55 -6.76 3.81
C ASP A 104 3.17 -7.65 2.75
N GLY A 105 3.34 -7.12 1.56
CA GLY A 105 3.91 -7.86 0.44
C GLY A 105 5.41 -8.09 0.55
N ARG A 106 6.07 -7.54 1.58
CA ARG A 106 7.50 -7.64 1.75
C ARG A 106 7.91 -8.34 3.04
N ASN A 107 6.95 -8.80 3.84
CA ASN A 107 7.21 -9.45 5.15
C ASN A 107 8.05 -8.56 6.07
N GLN A 108 7.75 -7.25 6.06
CA GLN A 108 8.57 -6.28 6.75
C GLN A 108 8.12 -6.06 8.19
N TYR A 109 6.85 -6.26 8.50
CA TYR A 109 6.29 -5.94 9.80
C TYR A 109 6.20 -7.18 10.70
N ASP A 110 6.17 -6.93 12.01
CA ASP A 110 5.89 -7.96 13.01
C ASP A 110 4.37 -8.18 13.06
N GLY A 111 3.91 -9.25 12.41
CA GLY A 111 2.49 -9.53 12.28
C GLY A 111 1.79 -9.78 13.60
N ASP A 112 2.45 -10.47 14.53
CA ASP A 112 1.86 -10.76 15.84
C ASP A 112 1.59 -9.46 16.61
N ARG A 113 2.53 -8.52 16.56
CA ARG A 113 2.35 -7.22 17.18
C ARG A 113 1.18 -6.44 16.58
N LEU A 114 1.06 -6.47 15.25
CA LEU A 114 -0.02 -5.76 14.58
C LEU A 114 -1.37 -6.34 14.91
N ILE A 115 -1.47 -7.67 15.00
CA ILE A 115 -2.71 -8.31 15.39
C ILE A 115 -3.09 -7.92 16.83
N GLN A 116 -2.11 -7.86 17.74
CA GLN A 116 -2.35 -7.40 19.10
C GLN A 116 -2.83 -5.96 19.17
N ARG A 117 -2.42 -5.13 18.21
CA ARG A 117 -2.87 -3.74 18.12
C ARG A 117 -4.25 -3.60 17.46
N GLY A 118 -4.84 -4.69 17.02
CA GLY A 118 -6.18 -4.66 16.42
C GLY A 118 -6.20 -4.60 14.90
N PHE A 119 -5.06 -4.84 14.25
CA PHE A 119 -5.01 -4.91 12.78
C PHE A 119 -5.35 -6.30 12.27
N GLU A 120 -5.98 -6.36 11.12
CA GLU A 120 -5.99 -7.56 10.31
C GLU A 120 -4.72 -7.53 9.46
N TYR A 121 -3.85 -8.51 9.64
CA TYR A 121 -2.56 -8.52 9.00
C TYR A 121 -2.38 -9.79 8.18
N SER A 122 -1.92 -9.61 6.95
CA SER A 122 -1.53 -10.71 6.06
C SER A 122 -0.19 -10.36 5.42
N CYS A 123 0.59 -11.36 5.09
CA CYS A 123 1.84 -11.16 4.40
C CYS A 123 2.10 -12.31 3.44
N VAL A 124 3.10 -12.12 2.58
CA VAL A 124 3.45 -13.14 1.59
C VAL A 124 3.91 -14.42 2.28
N GLY A 125 3.27 -15.54 1.96
CA GLY A 125 3.65 -16.85 2.45
C GLY A 125 3.27 -17.14 3.89
N LYS A 126 2.58 -16.22 4.58
CA LYS A 126 2.17 -16.42 5.97
C LYS A 126 0.77 -15.85 6.19
N ARG A 127 0.03 -16.47 7.10
CA ARG A 127 -1.25 -15.94 7.55
C ARG A 127 -1.23 -15.78 9.05
N PHE A 128 -1.79 -14.68 9.52
CA PHE A 128 -1.95 -14.38 10.93
C PHE A 128 -3.44 -14.19 11.21
N LYS A 129 -3.90 -14.76 12.30
CA LYS A 129 -5.30 -14.65 12.70
C LYS A 129 -5.44 -13.90 14.01
#